data_9663fdbac3a4d91865b1f47b9e8acc70
#
_entry.id   9663fdbac3a4d91865b1f47b9e8acc70
#
_cell.length_a   1.000
_cell.length_b   1.000
_cell.length_c   1.000
_cell.angle_alpha   90.00
_cell.angle_beta   90.00
_cell.angle_gamma   90.00
#
_symmetry.space_group_name_H-M   'P 1'
#
loop_
_entity.id
_entity.type
_entity.pdbx_description
1 polymer ?
#
loop_
_entity_poly.entity_id
_entity_poly.type
_entity_poly.pdbx_seq_one_letter_code
_entity_poly.pdbx_strand_id
1 'polypeptide(L)' 'MTEPALLPDGPFIRAEANAIADCYQNVAIEDDQQTHFRLAVRDTDGSLIWRDWNFAAGAGQGLNRFIADYGIRKESA' A
#
# COMPACT_ATOMS: atom_id res chain seq x y z
N MET A 1 7.07 -19.65 6.80
CA MET A 1 7.27 -18.22 6.61
C MET A 1 5.94 -17.52 6.45
N THR A 2 5.78 -16.43 7.14
CA THR A 2 4.52 -15.71 7.11
C THR A 2 4.50 -14.68 5.98
N GLU A 3 3.42 -14.66 5.25
CA GLU A 3 3.16 -13.58 4.30
C GLU A 3 2.91 -12.30 5.07
N PRO A 4 3.31 -11.13 4.53
CA PRO A 4 2.88 -9.86 5.09
C PRO A 4 1.35 -9.80 5.15
N ALA A 5 0.82 -9.20 6.18
CA ALA A 5 -0.62 -9.03 6.28
C ALA A 5 -1.11 -8.19 5.10
N LEU A 6 -2.11 -8.68 4.40
CA LEU A 6 -2.75 -7.92 3.34
C LEU A 6 -3.82 -7.02 3.96
N LEU A 7 -4.20 -5.99 3.22
CA LEU A 7 -5.27 -5.10 3.63
C LEU A 7 -6.63 -5.77 3.46
N PRO A 8 -7.63 -5.38 4.25
CA PRO A 8 -9.00 -5.77 3.96
C PRO A 8 -9.42 -5.22 2.60
N ASP A 9 -10.43 -5.82 1.98
CA ASP A 9 -10.83 -5.45 0.62
C ASP A 9 -11.32 -4.01 0.50
N GLY A 10 -11.97 -3.50 1.52
CA GLY A 10 -12.54 -2.16 1.52
C GLY A 10 -11.57 -1.10 2.04
N PRO A 11 -12.11 -0.05 2.68
CA PRO A 11 -11.28 0.99 3.29
C PRO A 11 -10.35 0.43 4.36
N PHE A 12 -9.24 1.12 4.57
CA PHE A 12 -8.26 0.71 5.59
C PHE A 12 -7.81 1.92 6.41
N ILE A 13 -7.23 1.62 7.57
CA ILE A 13 -6.76 2.63 8.50
C ILE A 13 -5.24 2.81 8.38
N ARG A 14 -4.74 3.88 8.99
CA ARG A 14 -3.31 4.22 8.93
C ARG A 14 -2.42 3.10 9.46
N ALA A 15 -2.81 2.43 10.54
CA ALA A 15 -2.00 1.34 11.10
C ALA A 15 -1.82 0.21 10.08
N GLU A 16 -2.88 -0.10 9.33
CA GLU A 16 -2.82 -1.10 8.28
C GLU A 16 -1.94 -0.65 7.12
N ALA A 17 -2.08 0.62 6.72
CA ALA A 17 -1.26 1.20 5.66
C ALA A 17 0.22 1.22 6.04
N ASN A 18 0.53 1.60 7.29
CA ASN A 18 1.91 1.61 7.76
C ASN A 18 2.52 0.21 7.75
N ALA A 19 1.75 -0.79 8.14
CA ALA A 19 2.24 -2.17 8.15
C ALA A 19 2.62 -2.63 6.73
N ILE A 20 1.81 -2.28 5.73
CA ILE A 20 2.11 -2.60 4.34
C ILE A 20 3.31 -1.81 3.84
N ALA A 21 3.35 -0.50 4.10
CA ALA A 21 4.45 0.35 3.65
C ALA A 21 5.79 -0.08 4.25
N ASP A 22 5.76 -0.62 5.48
CA ASP A 22 6.97 -1.13 6.13
C ASP A 22 7.50 -2.40 5.46
N CYS A 23 6.65 -3.13 4.75
CA CYS A 23 7.03 -4.38 4.11
C CYS A 23 7.51 -4.21 2.66
N TYR A 24 7.17 -3.12 2.00
CA TYR A 24 7.45 -2.93 0.58
C TYR A 24 8.18 -1.62 0.33
N GLN A 25 9.24 -1.68 -0.49
CA GLN A 25 10.06 -0.50 -0.79
C GLN A 25 9.30 0.53 -1.60
N ASN A 26 8.38 0.09 -2.43
CA ASN A 26 7.70 0.91 -3.42
C ASN A 26 6.26 1.26 -3.06
N VAL A 27 5.90 1.11 -1.79
CA VAL A 27 4.58 1.48 -1.28
C VAL A 27 4.76 2.56 -0.22
N ALA A 28 4.02 3.66 -0.36
CA ALA A 28 4.15 4.79 0.57
C ALA A 28 2.83 5.52 0.73
N ILE A 29 2.67 6.12 1.91
CA ILE A 29 1.56 7.03 2.18
C ILE A 29 1.88 8.37 1.52
N GLU A 30 0.93 8.88 0.75
CA GLU A 30 1.01 10.18 0.08
C GLU A 30 -0.25 10.99 0.36
N ASP A 31 -0.18 12.30 0.12
CA ASP A 31 -1.30 13.23 0.30
C ASP A 31 -1.96 13.06 1.67
N ASP A 32 -1.14 13.01 2.70
CA ASP A 32 -1.60 12.73 4.06
C ASP A 32 -2.37 13.92 4.64
N GLN A 33 -3.65 13.69 4.94
CA GLN A 33 -4.53 14.67 5.58
C GLN A 33 -5.03 14.12 6.92
N GLN A 34 -4.19 13.41 7.63
CA GLN A 34 -4.47 12.78 8.93
C GLN A 34 -5.39 11.56 8.80
N THR A 35 -6.72 11.76 8.83
CA THR A 35 -7.66 10.64 8.72
C THR A 35 -7.83 10.15 7.29
N HIS A 36 -7.54 11.03 6.32
CA HIS A 36 -7.59 10.69 4.89
C HIS A 36 -6.20 10.79 4.30
N PHE A 37 -5.78 9.77 3.60
CA PHE A 37 -4.49 9.73 2.92
C PHE A 37 -4.60 8.79 1.71
N ARG A 38 -3.64 8.89 0.82
CA ARG A 38 -3.52 7.96 -0.29
C ARG A 38 -2.41 6.97 -0.01
N LEU A 39 -2.58 5.77 -0.52
CA LEU A 39 -1.49 4.80 -0.54
C LEU A 39 -1.11 4.59 -2.00
N ALA A 40 0.18 4.70 -2.28
CA ALA A 40 0.67 4.67 -3.65
C ALA A 40 1.67 3.53 -3.86
N VAL A 41 1.57 2.88 -5.01
CA VAL A 41 2.56 1.91 -5.48
C VAL A 41 3.29 2.52 -6.66
N ARG A 42 4.61 2.58 -6.58
CA ARG A 42 5.43 3.18 -7.63
C ARG A 42 6.43 2.17 -8.18
N ASP A 43 6.84 2.38 -9.41
CA ASP A 43 7.89 1.58 -10.04
C ASP A 43 9.26 2.01 -9.50
N THR A 44 10.30 1.28 -9.86
CA THR A 44 11.68 1.57 -9.42
C THR A 44 12.18 2.92 -9.88
N ASP A 45 11.64 3.44 -10.98
CA ASP A 45 12.00 4.78 -11.48
C ASP A 45 11.12 5.89 -10.91
N GLY A 46 10.23 5.57 -9.99
CA GLY A 46 9.33 6.54 -9.37
C GLY A 46 8.02 6.74 -10.10
N SER A 47 7.79 6.06 -11.21
CA SER A 47 6.55 6.16 -11.95
C SER A 47 5.39 5.59 -11.15
N LEU A 48 4.26 6.28 -11.16
CA LEU A 48 3.08 5.83 -10.44
C LEU A 48 2.45 4.63 -11.15
N ILE A 49 2.29 3.53 -10.40
CA ILE A 49 1.61 2.34 -10.88
C ILE A 49 0.15 2.36 -10.45
N TRP A 50 -0.09 2.65 -9.16
CA TRP A 50 -1.43 2.66 -8.59
C TRP A 50 -1.47 3.60 -7.39
N ARG A 51 -2.62 4.25 -7.19
CA ARG A 51 -2.83 5.12 -6.03
C ARG A 51 -4.33 5.22 -5.77
N ASP A 52 -4.70 5.22 -4.49
CA ASP A 52 -6.09 5.46 -4.13
C ASP A 52 -6.18 5.99 -2.69
N TRP A 53 -7.32 6.59 -2.37
CA TRP A 53 -7.60 7.06 -1.03
C TRP A 53 -7.91 5.88 -0.11
N ASN A 54 -7.51 5.99 1.15
CA ASN A 54 -7.71 4.92 2.14
C ASN A 54 -9.19 4.62 2.40
N PHE A 55 -10.08 5.56 2.10
CA PHE A 55 -11.50 5.39 2.33
C PHE A 55 -12.26 4.93 1.08
N ALA A 56 -11.61 4.75 -0.03
CA ALA A 56 -12.27 4.30 -1.26
C ALA A 56 -12.82 2.88 -1.09
N ALA A 57 -13.96 2.60 -1.70
CA ALA A 57 -14.67 1.34 -1.50
C ALA A 57 -13.85 0.10 -1.86
N GLY A 58 -13.00 0.18 -2.87
CA GLY A 58 -12.15 -0.94 -3.28
C GLY A 58 -10.67 -0.73 -2.98
N ALA A 59 -10.33 0.15 -2.04
CA ALA A 59 -8.95 0.57 -1.83
C ALA A 59 -8.02 -0.60 -1.46
N GLY A 60 -8.41 -1.39 -0.47
CA GLY A 60 -7.58 -2.51 -0.02
C GLY A 60 -7.45 -3.60 -1.08
N GLN A 61 -8.55 -3.91 -1.76
CA GLN A 61 -8.55 -4.91 -2.82
C GLN A 61 -7.63 -4.46 -3.96
N GLY A 62 -7.71 -3.20 -4.36
CA GLY A 62 -6.85 -2.66 -5.40
C GLY A 62 -5.38 -2.72 -5.02
N LEU A 63 -5.05 -2.28 -3.80
CA LEU A 63 -3.68 -2.31 -3.33
C LEU A 63 -3.13 -3.73 -3.30
N ASN A 64 -3.88 -4.68 -2.73
CA ASN A 64 -3.44 -6.07 -2.62
C ASN A 64 -3.12 -6.65 -3.99
N ARG A 65 -3.95 -6.34 -4.97
CA ARG A 65 -3.74 -6.81 -6.35
C ARG A 65 -2.44 -6.24 -6.94
N PHE A 66 -2.22 -4.94 -6.78
CA PHE A 66 -1.02 -4.31 -7.35
C PHE A 66 0.24 -4.69 -6.58
N ILE A 67 0.15 -4.93 -5.29
CA ILE A 67 1.28 -5.47 -4.53
C ILE A 67 1.65 -6.86 -5.02
N ALA A 68 0.67 -7.72 -5.31
CA ALA A 68 0.96 -9.06 -5.80
C ALA A 68 1.74 -9.02 -7.11
N ASP A 69 1.44 -8.04 -7.97
CA ASP A 69 2.08 -7.93 -9.28
C ASP A 69 3.36 -7.09 -9.27
N TYR A 70 3.43 -6.06 -8.43
CA TYR A 70 4.48 -5.05 -8.51
C TYR A 70 5.19 -4.77 -7.19
N GLY A 71 4.74 -5.33 -6.08
CA GLY A 71 5.34 -5.06 -4.78
C GLY A 71 6.78 -5.53 -4.70
N ILE A 72 7.66 -4.67 -4.19
CA ILE A 72 9.06 -4.99 -3.98
C ILE A 72 9.30 -5.05 -2.47
N ARG A 73 9.44 -6.25 -1.94
CA ARG A 73 9.59 -6.43 -0.50
C ARG A 73 10.93 -5.92 -0.03
N LYS A 74 10.92 -5.29 1.14
CA LYS A 74 12.15 -4.90 1.80
C LYS A 74 12.88 -6.16 2.26
N GLU A 75 14.20 -6.15 2.09
CA GLU A 75 15.01 -7.26 2.60
C GLU A 75 15.07 -7.21 4.11
N SER A 76 15.00 -8.37 4.71
CA SER A 76 15.24 -8.49 6.15
C SER A 76 16.71 -8.28 6.43
N ALA A 77 17.00 -7.42 7.37
CA ALA A 77 18.38 -7.25 7.79
C ALA A 77 18.83 -8.46 8.64
#